data_20207c975247f67b44ab6b6c88b48c5a
#
_entry.id   20207c975247f67b44ab6b6c88b48c5a
#
_cell.length_a   1.000
_cell.length_b   1.000
_cell.length_c   1.000
_cell.angle_alpha   90.00
_cell.angle_beta   90.00
_cell.angle_gamma   90.00
#
_symmetry.space_group_name_H-M   'P 1'
#
loop_
_entity.id
_entity.type
_entity.pdbx_description
1 polymer ?
#
loop_
_entity_poly.entity_id
_entity_poly.type
_entity_poly.pdbx_seq_one_letter_code
_entity_poly.pdbx_strand_id
1 'polypeptide(L)'
;MKTIVVTGTDTDIGKTVFAAGLARALGGYYWKPIQAGLDDGSDSARVADLGVPASAIIPEAYRLTTPCSPHRAAELDDVAIDPSRLALPSVEAPLVVEGAGGALVPVTRNLLYADLFAQWGAPVVIVARTMLGTINHSLLTIEALRARRVPILGIAFIGDPQEESEATICTSGNVERLGRLAWLDPLNADTLSRAFAAGFSEGTWG
;
A
#
# COMPACT_ATOMS: atom_id res chain seq x y z
N MET A 1 -1.39 -6.99 -18.26
CA MET A 1 -0.83 -7.44 -16.97
C MET A 1 -1.47 -6.66 -15.85
N LYS A 2 -1.60 -7.26 -14.66
CA LYS A 2 -2.35 -6.64 -13.57
C LYS A 2 -1.42 -5.86 -12.66
N THR A 3 -1.64 -4.57 -12.52
CA THR A 3 -1.01 -3.73 -11.48
C THR A 3 -2.04 -3.45 -10.39
N ILE A 4 -1.65 -3.60 -9.14
CA ILE A 4 -2.45 -3.25 -7.97
C ILE A 4 -1.65 -2.28 -7.11
N VAL A 5 -2.24 -1.13 -6.83
CA VAL A 5 -1.65 -0.14 -5.93
C VAL A 5 -2.15 -0.40 -4.50
N VAL A 6 -1.25 -0.38 -3.55
CA VAL A 6 -1.55 -0.49 -2.11
C VAL A 6 -1.34 0.89 -1.47
N THR A 7 -2.40 1.49 -0.99
CA THR A 7 -2.35 2.71 -0.18
C THR A 7 -2.88 2.46 1.22
N GLY A 8 -2.73 3.42 2.10
CA GLY A 8 -3.24 3.31 3.45
C GLY A 8 -4.10 4.47 3.87
N THR A 9 -4.83 4.27 4.96
CA THR A 9 -5.55 5.35 5.65
C THR A 9 -4.60 6.21 6.49
N ASP A 10 -3.39 5.69 6.78
CA ASP A 10 -2.38 6.35 7.62
C ASP A 10 -0.99 5.71 7.42
N THR A 11 0.01 6.17 8.17
CA THR A 11 1.33 5.54 8.32
C THR A 11 1.25 4.40 9.34
N ASP A 12 2.17 3.43 9.27
CA ASP A 12 2.35 2.29 10.19
C ASP A 12 1.09 1.43 10.44
N ILE A 13 0.25 1.31 9.41
CA ILE A 13 -0.99 0.53 9.46
C ILE A 13 -0.86 -0.88 8.88
N GLY A 14 0.35 -1.30 8.51
CA GLY A 14 0.61 -2.62 7.94
C GLY A 14 0.59 -2.71 6.42
N LYS A 15 0.71 -1.57 5.68
CA LYS A 15 0.78 -1.58 4.21
C LYS A 15 1.83 -2.53 3.67
N THR A 16 3.06 -2.42 4.17
CA THR A 16 4.21 -3.21 3.73
C THR A 16 4.00 -4.70 3.95
N VAL A 17 3.42 -5.07 5.11
CA VAL A 17 3.07 -6.48 5.40
C VAL A 17 1.99 -6.99 4.45
N PHE A 18 0.95 -6.19 4.22
CA PHE A 18 -0.10 -6.52 3.26
C PHE A 18 0.45 -6.64 1.84
N ALA A 19 1.27 -5.67 1.40
CA ALA A 19 1.87 -5.67 0.06
C ALA A 19 2.78 -6.88 -0.17
N ALA A 20 3.57 -7.28 0.85
CA ALA A 20 4.37 -8.51 0.81
C ALA A 20 3.49 -9.76 0.65
N GLY A 21 2.42 -9.87 1.44
CA GLY A 21 1.46 -10.97 1.35
C GLY A 21 0.80 -11.03 -0.02
N LEU A 22 0.38 -9.89 -0.56
CA LEU A 22 -0.24 -9.79 -1.88
C LEU A 22 0.73 -10.15 -3.00
N ALA A 23 1.96 -9.61 -2.98
CA ALA A 23 2.97 -9.92 -4.00
C ALA A 23 3.29 -11.41 -4.05
N ARG A 24 3.41 -12.06 -2.87
CA ARG A 24 3.61 -13.52 -2.77
C ARG A 24 2.42 -14.31 -3.29
N ALA A 25 1.20 -13.93 -2.89
CA ALA A 25 -0.02 -14.62 -3.32
C ALA A 25 -0.22 -14.56 -4.84
N LEU A 26 0.21 -13.47 -5.47
CA LEU A 26 0.14 -13.28 -6.92
C LEU A 26 1.35 -13.86 -7.67
N GLY A 27 2.41 -14.28 -6.97
CA GLY A 27 3.69 -14.63 -7.62
C GLY A 27 4.24 -13.45 -8.43
N GLY A 28 4.00 -12.23 -7.95
CA GLY A 28 4.23 -10.99 -8.67
C GLY A 28 5.44 -10.19 -8.19
N TYR A 29 5.66 -9.07 -8.85
CA TYR A 29 6.66 -8.08 -8.48
C TYR A 29 6.15 -7.14 -7.39
N TYR A 30 7.07 -6.61 -6.60
CA TYR A 30 6.83 -5.53 -5.63
C TYR A 30 7.64 -4.30 -6.01
N TRP A 31 7.03 -3.14 -5.89
CA TRP A 31 7.70 -1.86 -6.10
C TRP A 31 7.21 -0.81 -5.11
N LYS A 32 8.16 -0.20 -4.41
CA LYS A 32 7.94 1.02 -3.63
C LYS A 32 8.63 2.17 -4.33
N PRO A 33 7.90 3.07 -5.02
CA PRO A 33 8.49 4.13 -5.80
C PRO A 33 9.43 5.04 -5.00
N ILE A 34 9.02 5.38 -3.78
CA ILE A 34 9.76 6.29 -2.91
C ILE A 34 9.83 5.70 -1.51
N GLN A 35 11.04 5.46 -1.03
CA GLN A 35 11.35 5.19 0.37
C GLN A 35 11.77 6.49 1.04
N ALA A 36 11.14 6.86 2.16
CA ALA A 36 11.55 7.94 3.04
C ALA A 36 11.75 7.38 4.45
N GLY A 37 12.91 7.70 5.06
CA GLY A 37 13.39 7.04 6.28
C GLY A 37 14.13 5.75 5.96
N LEU A 38 15.39 5.69 6.39
CA LEU A 38 16.29 4.55 6.15
C LEU A 38 16.93 4.00 7.43
N ASP A 39 16.71 4.64 8.57
CA ASP A 39 17.36 4.29 9.85
C ASP A 39 16.97 2.87 10.32
N ASP A 40 15.70 2.51 10.13
CA ASP A 40 15.16 1.19 10.50
C ASP A 40 15.12 0.20 9.31
N GLY A 41 15.85 0.49 8.24
CA GLY A 41 15.81 -0.27 6.99
C GLY A 41 14.76 0.25 6.00
N SER A 42 14.61 -0.44 4.86
CA SER A 42 13.62 -0.08 3.85
C SER A 42 12.44 -1.05 3.83
N ASP A 43 11.30 -0.58 3.33
CA ASP A 43 10.14 -1.45 3.10
C ASP A 43 10.46 -2.58 2.12
N SER A 44 11.30 -2.32 1.11
CA SER A 44 11.79 -3.35 0.18
C SER A 44 12.59 -4.45 0.89
N ALA A 45 13.44 -4.09 1.86
CA ALA A 45 14.16 -5.07 2.67
C ALA A 45 13.17 -5.88 3.54
N ARG A 46 12.21 -5.20 4.16
CA ARG A 46 11.17 -5.85 4.96
C ARG A 46 10.33 -6.83 4.14
N VAL A 47 9.99 -6.46 2.90
CA VAL A 47 9.24 -7.33 1.97
C VAL A 47 10.06 -8.55 1.58
N ALA A 48 11.39 -8.43 1.40
CA ALA A 48 12.28 -9.56 1.17
C ALA A 48 12.30 -10.52 2.38
N ASP A 49 12.42 -10.00 3.60
CA ASP A 49 12.38 -10.79 4.84
C ASP A 49 11.03 -11.52 5.00
N LEU A 50 9.95 -10.94 4.48
CA LEU A 50 8.62 -11.54 4.44
C LEU A 50 8.42 -12.52 3.28
N GLY A 51 9.48 -12.83 2.54
CA GLY A 51 9.54 -13.94 1.58
C GLY A 51 9.19 -13.59 0.13
N VAL A 52 9.17 -12.32 -0.26
CA VAL A 52 9.17 -11.93 -1.67
C VAL A 52 10.60 -12.12 -2.21
N PRO A 53 10.80 -12.87 -3.31
CA PRO A 53 12.14 -13.07 -3.87
C PRO A 53 12.81 -11.74 -4.24
N ALA A 54 14.11 -11.60 -3.94
CA ALA A 54 14.85 -10.37 -4.26
C ALA A 54 14.79 -10.01 -5.75
N SER A 55 14.72 -11.00 -6.64
CA SER A 55 14.54 -10.81 -8.09
C SER A 55 13.17 -10.25 -8.48
N ALA A 56 12.19 -10.32 -7.60
CA ALA A 56 10.85 -9.77 -7.80
C ALA A 56 10.66 -8.40 -7.11
N ILE A 57 11.69 -7.86 -6.44
CA ILE A 57 11.66 -6.55 -5.82
C ILE A 57 12.33 -5.54 -6.74
N ILE A 58 11.55 -4.58 -7.21
CA ILE A 58 12.03 -3.52 -8.10
C ILE A 58 12.65 -2.41 -7.22
N PRO A 59 13.87 -1.94 -7.53
CA PRO A 59 14.50 -0.86 -6.78
C PRO A 59 13.64 0.40 -6.74
N GLU A 60 13.66 1.10 -5.61
CA GLU A 60 12.99 2.38 -5.45
C GLU A 60 13.55 3.43 -6.42
N ALA A 61 12.67 4.24 -7.00
CA ALA A 61 13.09 5.38 -7.82
C ALA A 61 13.81 6.46 -6.97
N TYR A 62 13.40 6.58 -5.71
CA TYR A 62 14.00 7.50 -4.73
C TYR A 62 14.15 6.83 -3.37
N ARG A 63 15.34 7.00 -2.78
CA ARG A 63 15.68 6.60 -1.42
C ARG A 63 16.10 7.85 -0.65
N LEU A 64 15.26 8.27 0.28
CA LEU A 64 15.39 9.49 1.04
C LEU A 64 15.70 9.15 2.50
N THR A 65 16.60 9.89 3.14
CA THR A 65 17.12 9.53 4.46
C THR A 65 16.16 9.86 5.58
N THR A 66 15.49 11.02 5.50
CA THR A 66 14.64 11.49 6.59
C THR A 66 13.27 10.80 6.62
N PRO A 67 12.82 10.27 7.79
CA PRO A 67 11.52 9.61 7.94
C PRO A 67 10.37 10.64 8.02
N CYS A 68 10.00 11.20 6.89
CA CYS A 68 8.86 12.11 6.76
C CYS A 68 8.20 11.96 5.38
N SER A 69 7.25 12.86 5.05
CA SER A 69 6.60 12.81 3.74
C SER A 69 7.61 13.02 2.59
N PRO A 70 7.43 12.32 1.45
CA PRO A 70 8.40 12.34 0.34
C PRO A 70 8.89 13.72 -0.08
N HIS A 71 7.98 14.67 -0.28
CA HIS A 71 8.33 16.04 -0.67
C HIS A 71 9.27 16.70 0.33
N ARG A 72 9.04 16.47 1.64
CA ARG A 72 9.87 17.09 2.70
C ARG A 72 11.20 16.36 2.85
N ALA A 73 11.19 15.04 2.79
CA ALA A 73 12.43 14.25 2.82
C ALA A 73 13.35 14.62 1.65
N ALA A 74 12.79 14.77 0.45
CA ALA A 74 13.54 15.20 -0.72
C ALA A 74 14.15 16.59 -0.57
N GLU A 75 13.40 17.56 -0.01
CA GLU A 75 13.94 18.91 0.30
C GLU A 75 15.10 18.86 1.31
N LEU A 76 15.02 17.99 2.33
CA LEU A 76 16.05 17.84 3.35
C LEU A 76 17.31 17.16 2.79
N ASP A 77 17.12 16.25 1.84
CA ASP A 77 18.22 15.53 1.18
C ASP A 77 18.78 16.27 -0.04
N ASP A 78 18.29 17.49 -0.35
CA ASP A 78 18.62 18.27 -1.56
C ASP A 78 18.37 17.47 -2.87
N VAL A 79 17.28 16.71 -2.90
CA VAL A 79 16.84 15.89 -4.04
C VAL A 79 15.57 16.46 -4.65
N ALA A 80 15.52 16.60 -5.97
CA ALA A 80 14.29 16.92 -6.69
C ALA A 80 13.60 15.63 -7.14
N ILE A 81 12.37 15.42 -6.69
CA ILE A 81 11.55 14.31 -7.20
C ILE A 81 10.98 14.71 -8.56
N ASP A 82 11.41 14.00 -9.60
CA ASP A 82 10.85 14.08 -10.94
C ASP A 82 9.71 13.06 -11.10
N PRO A 83 8.45 13.49 -11.27
CA PRO A 83 7.30 12.57 -11.42
C PRO A 83 7.42 11.61 -12.61
N SER A 84 8.19 11.96 -13.64
CA SER A 84 8.39 11.06 -14.79
C SER A 84 9.11 9.76 -14.43
N ARG A 85 9.95 9.77 -13.39
CA ARG A 85 10.63 8.59 -12.85
C ARG A 85 9.70 7.68 -12.01
N LEU A 86 8.48 8.14 -11.74
CA LEU A 86 7.47 7.38 -11.00
C LEU A 86 6.47 6.68 -11.95
N ALA A 87 6.80 6.56 -13.23
CA ALA A 87 6.04 5.74 -14.16
C ALA A 87 6.06 4.26 -13.75
N LEU A 88 4.93 3.58 -13.91
CA LEU A 88 4.82 2.16 -13.56
C LEU A 88 5.85 1.33 -14.34
N PRO A 89 6.63 0.47 -13.66
CA PRO A 89 7.55 -0.45 -14.33
C PRO A 89 6.81 -1.42 -15.25
N SER A 90 7.40 -1.72 -16.40
CA SER A 90 6.90 -2.79 -17.27
C SER A 90 7.49 -4.11 -16.83
N VAL A 91 6.65 -5.06 -16.43
CA VAL A 91 7.03 -6.38 -15.92
C VAL A 91 6.17 -7.47 -16.54
N GLU A 92 6.63 -8.72 -16.49
CA GLU A 92 5.95 -9.86 -17.14
C GLU A 92 4.94 -10.59 -16.23
N ALA A 93 4.89 -10.24 -14.93
CA ALA A 93 3.97 -10.81 -13.95
C ALA A 93 3.19 -9.68 -13.24
N PRO A 94 2.20 -9.98 -12.39
CA PRO A 94 1.49 -8.98 -11.61
C PRO A 94 2.42 -8.05 -10.84
N LEU A 95 2.07 -6.76 -10.75
CA LEU A 95 2.84 -5.76 -10.04
C LEU A 95 2.07 -5.20 -8.85
N VAL A 96 2.64 -5.29 -7.67
CA VAL A 96 2.15 -4.65 -6.45
C VAL A 96 2.97 -3.39 -6.20
N VAL A 97 2.29 -2.23 -6.17
CA VAL A 97 2.94 -0.93 -5.96
C VAL A 97 2.53 -0.38 -4.61
N GLU A 98 3.48 -0.11 -3.74
CA GLU A 98 3.20 0.45 -2.41
C GLU A 98 3.43 1.96 -2.37
N GLY A 99 2.38 2.72 -2.01
CA GLY A 99 2.49 4.14 -1.68
C GLY A 99 3.14 4.38 -0.31
N ALA A 100 3.47 5.63 0.01
CA ALA A 100 3.97 6.02 1.33
C ALA A 100 2.90 6.80 2.11
N GLY A 101 2.66 6.40 3.36
CA GLY A 101 1.64 7.01 4.22
C GLY A 101 0.21 6.85 3.68
N GLY A 102 -0.61 7.87 3.79
CA GLY A 102 -1.97 7.91 3.27
C GLY A 102 -2.07 8.48 1.85
N ALA A 103 -3.24 8.34 1.22
CA ALA A 103 -3.48 8.73 -0.18
C ALA A 103 -3.22 10.22 -0.48
N LEU A 104 -3.38 11.11 0.49
CA LEU A 104 -3.16 12.55 0.31
C LEU A 104 -1.76 13.01 0.75
N VAL A 105 -0.83 12.10 1.01
CA VAL A 105 0.57 12.46 1.31
C VAL A 105 1.21 13.07 0.08
N PRO A 106 1.90 14.24 0.21
CA PRO A 106 2.55 14.88 -0.92
C PRO A 106 3.79 14.12 -1.39
N VAL A 107 3.84 13.83 -2.68
CA VAL A 107 5.00 13.34 -3.42
C VAL A 107 5.94 14.50 -3.72
N THR A 108 5.37 15.60 -4.22
CA THR A 108 6.02 16.91 -4.37
C THR A 108 5.11 17.98 -3.80
N ARG A 109 5.52 19.26 -3.82
CA ARG A 109 4.67 20.37 -3.39
C ARG A 109 3.35 20.48 -4.17
N ASN A 110 3.32 19.96 -5.39
CA ASN A 110 2.20 20.10 -6.33
C ASN A 110 1.58 18.76 -6.76
N LEU A 111 2.01 17.63 -6.18
CA LEU A 111 1.55 16.30 -6.54
C LEU A 111 1.34 15.45 -5.29
N LEU A 112 0.12 14.96 -5.09
CA LEU A 112 -0.21 14.01 -4.04
C LEU A 112 -0.15 12.57 -4.56
N TYR A 113 -0.01 11.58 -3.68
CA TYR A 113 -0.08 10.17 -4.10
C TYR A 113 -1.39 9.84 -4.82
N ALA A 114 -2.53 10.36 -4.36
CA ALA A 114 -3.81 10.13 -5.03
C ALA A 114 -3.85 10.66 -6.46
N ASP A 115 -3.14 11.77 -6.76
CA ASP A 115 -3.01 12.29 -8.11
C ASP A 115 -2.12 11.37 -8.98
N LEU A 116 -1.05 10.81 -8.39
CA LEU A 116 -0.19 9.84 -9.04
C LEU A 116 -0.94 8.53 -9.32
N PHE A 117 -1.77 8.06 -8.38
CA PHE A 117 -2.62 6.87 -8.56
C PHE A 117 -3.63 7.09 -9.70
N ALA A 118 -4.20 8.29 -9.82
CA ALA A 118 -5.07 8.64 -10.93
C ALA A 118 -4.34 8.61 -12.29
N GLN A 119 -3.10 9.10 -12.34
CA GLN A 119 -2.26 9.03 -13.54
C GLN A 119 -1.92 7.58 -13.93
N TRP A 120 -1.67 6.70 -12.96
CA TRP A 120 -1.40 5.29 -13.22
C TRP A 120 -2.65 4.53 -13.70
N GLY A 121 -3.84 4.94 -13.28
CA GLY A 121 -5.10 4.29 -13.66
C GLY A 121 -5.25 2.85 -13.16
N ALA A 122 -4.34 2.40 -12.30
CA ALA A 122 -4.36 1.06 -11.72
C ALA A 122 -5.32 0.97 -10.53
N PRO A 123 -5.99 -0.17 -10.29
CA PRO A 123 -6.87 -0.35 -9.16
C PRO A 123 -6.10 -0.26 -7.83
N VAL A 124 -6.72 0.40 -6.85
CA VAL A 124 -6.15 0.66 -5.54
C VAL A 124 -6.82 -0.20 -4.48
N VAL A 125 -6.01 -0.87 -3.66
CA VAL A 125 -6.43 -1.45 -2.38
C VAL A 125 -6.13 -0.45 -1.28
N ILE A 126 -7.15 -0.15 -0.47
CA ILE A 126 -6.99 0.67 0.73
C ILE A 126 -6.72 -0.27 1.91
N VAL A 127 -5.60 -0.11 2.58
CA VAL A 127 -5.29 -0.80 3.83
C VAL A 127 -5.72 0.09 5.00
N ALA A 128 -6.48 -0.46 5.93
CA ALA A 128 -6.98 0.24 7.11
C ALA A 128 -6.80 -0.60 8.38
N ARG A 129 -6.48 0.06 9.51
CA ARG A 129 -6.52 -0.59 10.82
C ARG A 129 -7.95 -0.84 11.25
N THR A 130 -8.15 -1.78 12.18
CA THR A 130 -9.45 -2.01 12.82
C THR A 130 -9.67 -1.17 14.09
N MET A 131 -8.69 -0.37 14.51
CA MET A 131 -8.72 0.43 15.74
C MET A 131 -9.68 1.63 15.65
N LEU A 132 -10.05 2.18 16.81
CA LEU A 132 -10.88 3.39 16.91
C LEU A 132 -10.33 4.54 16.03
N GLY A 133 -11.23 5.24 15.34
CA GLY A 133 -10.90 6.29 14.36
C GLY A 133 -10.83 5.79 12.91
N THR A 134 -10.78 4.47 12.69
CA THR A 134 -10.63 3.89 11.34
C THR A 134 -11.79 4.25 10.41
N ILE A 135 -13.03 4.34 10.90
CA ILE A 135 -14.21 4.68 10.06
C ILE A 135 -13.98 6.03 9.38
N ASN A 136 -13.67 7.07 10.15
CA ASN A 136 -13.43 8.41 9.61
C ASN A 136 -12.27 8.43 8.59
N HIS A 137 -11.12 7.85 8.96
CA HIS A 137 -9.94 7.85 8.07
C HIS A 137 -10.18 7.05 6.79
N SER A 138 -10.90 5.93 6.87
CA SER A 138 -11.25 5.12 5.71
C SER A 138 -12.18 5.86 4.75
N LEU A 139 -13.24 6.47 5.27
CA LEU A 139 -14.19 7.22 4.45
C LEU A 139 -13.54 8.45 3.78
N LEU A 140 -12.72 9.21 4.52
CA LEU A 140 -11.95 10.32 3.94
C LEU A 140 -11.00 9.85 2.82
N THR A 141 -10.35 8.69 3.00
CA THR A 141 -9.47 8.10 1.98
C THR A 141 -10.26 7.70 0.73
N ILE A 142 -11.41 7.05 0.91
CA ILE A 142 -12.31 6.65 -0.18
C ILE A 142 -12.78 7.88 -0.97
N GLU A 143 -13.23 8.93 -0.28
CA GLU A 143 -13.67 10.17 -0.90
C GLU A 143 -12.54 10.85 -1.69
N ALA A 144 -11.34 10.92 -1.11
CA ALA A 144 -10.18 11.52 -1.75
C ALA A 144 -9.78 10.81 -3.06
N LEU A 145 -9.84 9.48 -3.08
CA LEU A 145 -9.58 8.67 -4.27
C LEU A 145 -10.69 8.82 -5.33
N ARG A 146 -11.94 8.79 -4.91
CA ARG A 146 -13.09 8.97 -5.82
C ARG A 146 -13.15 10.34 -6.48
N ALA A 147 -12.83 11.40 -5.72
CA ALA A 147 -12.74 12.75 -6.26
C ALA A 147 -11.76 12.86 -7.44
N ARG A 148 -10.78 11.94 -7.51
CA ARG A 148 -9.78 11.83 -8.59
C ARG A 148 -10.07 10.72 -9.59
N ARG A 149 -11.22 10.06 -9.47
CA ARG A 149 -11.63 8.91 -10.32
C ARG A 149 -10.63 7.76 -10.28
N VAL A 150 -9.93 7.59 -9.16
CA VAL A 150 -9.05 6.43 -8.94
C VAL A 150 -9.91 5.19 -8.78
N PRO A 151 -9.65 4.10 -9.56
CA PRO A 151 -10.40 2.85 -9.37
C PRO A 151 -10.04 2.23 -8.02
N ILE A 152 -11.02 2.01 -7.16
CA ILE A 152 -10.85 1.36 -5.86
C ILE A 152 -11.25 -0.10 -6.02
N LEU A 153 -10.30 -1.03 -5.79
CA LEU A 153 -10.57 -2.46 -5.80
C LEU A 153 -11.38 -2.87 -4.56
N GLY A 154 -11.04 -2.28 -3.43
CA GLY A 154 -11.70 -2.51 -2.15
C GLY A 154 -10.83 -2.08 -0.97
N ILE A 155 -11.26 -2.49 0.23
CA ILE A 155 -10.56 -2.23 1.48
C ILE A 155 -10.13 -3.53 2.16
N ALA A 156 -8.88 -3.59 2.60
CA ALA A 156 -8.29 -4.66 3.39
C ALA A 156 -8.04 -4.16 4.82
N PHE A 157 -8.44 -4.93 5.81
CA PHE A 157 -8.29 -4.57 7.21
C PHE A 157 -7.08 -5.25 7.85
N ILE A 158 -6.44 -4.57 8.80
CA ILE A 158 -5.33 -5.11 9.58
C ILE A 158 -5.65 -4.98 11.06
N GLY A 159 -5.62 -6.09 11.78
CA GLY A 159 -5.83 -6.11 13.23
C GLY A 159 -6.91 -7.09 13.70
N ASP A 160 -7.37 -6.89 14.92
CA ASP A 160 -8.39 -7.73 15.53
C ASP A 160 -9.77 -7.50 14.88
N PRO A 161 -10.67 -8.49 14.97
CA PRO A 161 -12.01 -8.38 14.41
C PRO A 161 -12.78 -7.17 14.96
N GLN A 162 -13.27 -6.30 14.08
CA GLN A 162 -14.15 -5.17 14.38
C GLN A 162 -15.27 -5.12 13.34
N GLU A 163 -16.05 -6.17 13.29
CA GLU A 163 -17.00 -6.47 12.21
C GLU A 163 -17.98 -5.34 11.96
N GLU A 164 -18.48 -4.70 13.02
CA GLU A 164 -19.39 -3.54 12.90
C GLU A 164 -18.71 -2.34 12.23
N SER A 165 -17.48 -2.01 12.65
CA SER A 165 -16.71 -0.91 12.03
C SER A 165 -16.35 -1.23 10.59
N GLU A 166 -15.94 -2.47 10.29
CA GLU A 166 -15.62 -2.95 8.95
C GLU A 166 -16.86 -2.86 8.03
N ALA A 167 -18.02 -3.35 8.51
CA ALA A 167 -19.29 -3.29 7.79
C ALA A 167 -19.75 -1.85 7.56
N THR A 168 -19.65 -0.98 8.57
CA THR A 168 -19.98 0.44 8.47
C THR A 168 -19.15 1.13 7.40
N ILE A 169 -17.82 0.89 7.36
CA ILE A 169 -16.93 1.46 6.36
C ILE A 169 -17.33 1.01 4.95
N CYS A 170 -17.53 -0.30 4.77
CA CYS A 170 -17.87 -0.87 3.47
C CYS A 170 -19.22 -0.37 2.95
N THR A 171 -20.21 -0.29 3.82
CA THR A 171 -21.57 0.18 3.48
C THR A 171 -21.56 1.68 3.18
N SER A 172 -21.07 2.50 4.10
CA SER A 172 -21.04 3.97 3.94
C SER A 172 -20.10 4.41 2.83
N GLY A 173 -18.96 3.71 2.70
CA GLY A 173 -17.99 3.94 1.65
C GLY A 173 -18.38 3.31 0.31
N ASN A 174 -19.38 2.45 0.25
CA ASN A 174 -19.76 1.66 -0.94
C ASN A 174 -18.50 1.05 -1.62
N VAL A 175 -17.72 0.31 -0.86
CA VAL A 175 -16.49 -0.37 -1.30
C VAL A 175 -16.54 -1.84 -0.91
N GLU A 176 -15.88 -2.68 -1.71
CA GLU A 176 -15.75 -4.11 -1.43
C GLU A 176 -14.87 -4.34 -0.18
N ARG A 177 -15.32 -5.24 0.71
CA ARG A 177 -14.49 -5.77 1.78
C ARG A 177 -13.64 -6.91 1.23
N LEU A 178 -12.34 -6.68 1.07
CA LEU A 178 -11.44 -7.69 0.49
C LEU A 178 -11.07 -8.78 1.51
N GLY A 179 -11.01 -8.43 2.78
CA GLY A 179 -10.65 -9.36 3.85
C GLY A 179 -9.94 -8.67 5.00
N ARG A 180 -9.38 -9.48 5.90
CA ARG A 180 -8.64 -8.99 7.05
C ARG A 180 -7.41 -9.85 7.35
N LEU A 181 -6.28 -9.19 7.61
CA LEU A 181 -5.06 -9.79 8.14
C LEU A 181 -4.99 -9.52 9.64
N ALA A 182 -4.99 -10.58 10.45
CA ALA A 182 -4.79 -10.48 11.89
C ALA A 182 -3.35 -10.05 12.24
N TRP A 183 -3.14 -9.56 13.45
CA TRP A 183 -1.79 -9.38 13.99
C TRP A 183 -1.07 -10.73 14.03
N LEU A 184 0.19 -10.73 13.62
CA LEU A 184 1.01 -11.94 13.55
C LEU A 184 2.18 -11.83 14.54
N ASP A 185 2.28 -12.80 15.44
CA ASP A 185 3.41 -12.97 16.34
C ASP A 185 3.80 -14.46 16.38
N PRO A 186 4.97 -14.84 15.89
CA PRO A 186 5.93 -13.98 15.17
C PRO A 186 5.47 -13.60 13.75
N LEU A 187 5.83 -12.41 13.30
CA LEU A 187 5.67 -12.01 11.90
C LEU A 187 6.89 -12.47 11.08
N ASN A 188 6.67 -13.47 10.23
CA ASN A 188 7.65 -14.02 9.29
C ASN A 188 6.97 -14.49 7.99
N ALA A 189 7.78 -14.96 7.04
CA ALA A 189 7.32 -15.39 5.72
C ALA A 189 6.23 -16.48 5.77
N ASP A 190 6.35 -17.44 6.68
CA ASP A 190 5.42 -18.58 6.78
C ASP A 190 4.11 -18.18 7.46
N THR A 191 4.18 -17.43 8.58
CA THR A 191 2.99 -16.96 9.29
C THR A 191 2.20 -16.00 8.41
N LEU A 192 2.88 -15.10 7.68
CA LEU A 192 2.22 -14.19 6.74
C LEU A 192 1.52 -14.96 5.61
N SER A 193 2.19 -15.94 4.99
CA SER A 193 1.60 -16.70 3.89
C SER A 193 0.31 -17.41 4.30
N ARG A 194 0.32 -18.08 5.45
CA ARG A 194 -0.86 -18.78 5.99
C ARG A 194 -1.99 -17.81 6.34
N ALA A 195 -1.66 -16.72 7.03
CA ALA A 195 -2.66 -15.73 7.43
C ALA A 195 -3.25 -14.99 6.23
N PHE A 196 -2.45 -14.71 5.21
CA PHE A 196 -2.92 -14.05 3.99
C PHE A 196 -3.88 -14.98 3.22
N ALA A 197 -3.53 -16.24 3.04
CA ALA A 197 -4.40 -17.23 2.40
C ALA A 197 -5.72 -17.47 3.16
N ALA A 198 -5.69 -17.38 4.50
CA ALA A 198 -6.89 -17.51 5.33
C ALA A 198 -7.76 -16.25 5.33
N GLY A 199 -7.15 -15.07 5.23
CA GLY A 199 -7.84 -13.77 5.33
C GLY A 199 -8.37 -13.22 4.01
N PHE A 200 -7.85 -13.71 2.86
CA PHE A 200 -8.19 -13.20 1.53
C PHE A 200 -8.40 -14.35 0.55
N SER A 201 -9.49 -14.30 -0.23
CA SER A 201 -9.74 -15.30 -1.25
C SER A 201 -8.91 -15.06 -2.51
N GLU A 202 -8.48 -16.13 -3.20
CA GLU A 202 -7.73 -16.03 -4.46
C GLU A 202 -8.51 -15.27 -5.54
N GLY A 203 -9.83 -15.42 -5.59
CA GLY A 203 -10.71 -14.70 -6.53
C GLY A 203 -10.79 -13.20 -6.33
N THR A 204 -10.36 -12.68 -5.17
CA THR A 204 -10.37 -11.24 -4.85
C THR A 204 -9.49 -10.42 -5.80
N TRP A 205 -8.43 -11.05 -6.30
CA TRP A 205 -7.41 -10.38 -7.12
C TRP A 205 -7.61 -10.58 -8.63
N GLY A 206 -8.66 -11.25 -9.04
CA GLY A 206 -9.03 -11.70 -10.39
C GLY A 206 -9.05 -10.69 -11.52
#